data_c0d426b98f6bae83e237c69ca070c408
#
_entry.id   c0d426b98f6bae83e237c69ca070c408
#
_cell.length_a   1.000
_cell.length_b   1.000
_cell.length_c   1.000
_cell.angle_alpha   90.00
_cell.angle_beta   90.00
_cell.angle_gamma   90.00
#
_symmetry.space_group_name_H-M   'P 1'
#
loop_
_entity.id
_entity.type
_entity.pdbx_description
1 polymer ?
#
loop_
_entity_poly.entity_id
_entity_poly.type
_entity_poly.pdbx_seq_one_letter_code
_entity_poly.pdbx_strand_id
1 'polypeptide(L)'
;MSRRNAPLALVAAVCLLTTATASTRQTAASPQRSTDILPFAVTETTLANGLNVIIVPTGFPNLVAIQIPVQTGSRNEVEPGKTGFAHFFEHLMFRGTKNYPPERYREIMVKAGARDNASTGDDFTRYYAAFAKEDLEQMLALYADMFQNLAYPEADFKTEARAILGEYNKNSANPLEKLFEVQRDHAFSTHTYKHTTMGFIKDIEDMPNQYEYSKAFFERWYRPDYTTVIVAGDVDPAKVLAMIEQYWGGWKDGAASMQIPQEPAPKGAQYVHVPWPSPTLPWVTVAFRAPAFSETGKDYAAMDMVATLYFGDTSDLYTRLVVQEQKVDVLFADNPGNVDPALFTVGARVKKAEDAAYVRDEIMKTIAAARVAAVPARVLQDAKSNARYSFARTLDSTERIAAVISSYAPYRRSFQTINTLYRVYDSLTPDDLLAAARAYFTDASLIVATLSHDPLPASIAKLPALASVAPSQPFAPAAGAAAAPPAAAPVLATAPASAALPVVIQKSPLPQLNIKLQFLAGSAGDPAGKEGLATLAAAMIANAGSKAMTVDEINKALY
;
A
#
# COMPACT_ATOMS: atom_id res chain seq x y z
N MET A 1 -42.12 21.28 -81.57
CA MET A 1 -40.86 20.58 -81.92
C MET A 1 -40.11 20.26 -80.70
N SER A 2 -39.99 19.14 -80.52
CA SER A 2 -39.14 17.99 -80.27
C SER A 2 -39.13 17.49 -78.85
N ARG A 3 -39.63 16.30 -78.72
CA ARG A 3 -39.58 15.38 -77.55
C ARG A 3 -38.18 15.08 -77.12
N ARG A 4 -38.01 14.79 -75.77
CA ARG A 4 -37.32 13.54 -75.41
C ARG A 4 -37.61 13.19 -73.94
N ASN A 5 -38.12 11.99 -73.74
CA ASN A 5 -38.37 11.27 -72.48
C ASN A 5 -37.07 10.95 -71.77
N ALA A 6 -37.07 10.95 -70.44
CA ALA A 6 -36.17 10.17 -69.59
C ALA A 6 -36.92 9.64 -68.38
N PRO A 7 -36.67 8.41 -67.91
CA PRO A 7 -37.56 7.66 -67.03
C PRO A 7 -37.29 7.91 -65.55
N LEU A 8 -38.36 7.76 -64.76
CA LEU A 8 -38.32 7.67 -63.31
C LEU A 8 -37.48 6.46 -62.88
N ALA A 9 -36.42 6.72 -62.09
CA ALA A 9 -35.72 5.70 -61.31
C ALA A 9 -36.28 5.71 -59.88
N LEU A 10 -36.94 4.62 -59.52
CA LEU A 10 -37.44 4.30 -58.19
C LEU A 10 -36.21 3.93 -57.33
N VAL A 11 -35.86 4.79 -56.36
CA VAL A 11 -34.81 4.45 -55.35
C VAL A 11 -35.51 3.80 -54.17
N ALA A 12 -35.42 2.47 -54.08
CA ALA A 12 -35.79 1.72 -52.89
C ALA A 12 -34.74 1.97 -51.79
N ALA A 13 -35.11 2.68 -50.74
CA ALA A 13 -34.28 2.83 -49.54
C ALA A 13 -34.31 1.51 -48.75
N VAL A 14 -33.24 0.73 -48.86
CA VAL A 14 -32.98 -0.41 -47.96
C VAL A 14 -32.41 0.14 -46.68
N CYS A 15 -33.24 0.18 -45.62
CA CYS A 15 -32.75 0.39 -44.25
C CYS A 15 -31.93 -0.84 -43.81
N LEU A 16 -30.62 -0.75 -43.90
CA LEU A 16 -29.71 -1.65 -43.23
C LEU A 16 -29.70 -1.30 -41.72
N LEU A 17 -30.45 -2.06 -40.95
CA LEU A 17 -30.25 -2.14 -39.49
C LEU A 17 -28.88 -2.79 -39.24
N THR A 18 -27.87 -1.97 -39.05
CA THR A 18 -26.61 -2.43 -38.50
C THR A 18 -26.82 -2.61 -36.98
N THR A 19 -27.06 -3.84 -36.57
CA THR A 19 -26.87 -4.24 -35.19
C THR A 19 -25.39 -4.07 -34.87
N ALA A 20 -25.07 -3.02 -34.13
CA ALA A 20 -23.75 -2.86 -33.53
C ALA A 20 -23.59 -3.94 -32.47
N THR A 21 -23.00 -5.07 -32.85
CA THR A 21 -22.46 -6.02 -31.88
C THR A 21 -21.28 -5.33 -31.22
N ALA A 22 -21.46 -4.95 -29.95
CA ALA A 22 -20.36 -4.49 -29.11
C ALA A 22 -19.33 -5.63 -29.05
N SER A 23 -18.23 -5.46 -29.78
CA SER A 23 -17.10 -6.40 -29.76
C SER A 23 -16.39 -6.21 -28.44
N THR A 24 -16.66 -7.07 -27.47
CA THR A 24 -15.80 -7.25 -26.30
C THR A 24 -14.41 -7.60 -26.82
N ARG A 25 -13.47 -6.67 -26.70
CA ARG A 25 -12.07 -6.98 -26.96
C ARG A 25 -11.60 -7.92 -25.85
N GLN A 26 -11.78 -9.21 -26.07
CA GLN A 26 -11.15 -10.26 -25.29
C GLN A 26 -9.66 -10.22 -25.64
N THR A 27 -8.86 -9.57 -24.82
CA THR A 27 -7.41 -9.71 -24.90
C THR A 27 -7.08 -11.13 -24.48
N ALA A 28 -6.69 -11.95 -25.46
CA ALA A 28 -6.19 -13.29 -25.20
C ALA A 28 -5.09 -13.23 -24.14
N ALA A 29 -5.04 -14.23 -23.25
CA ALA A 29 -3.99 -14.37 -22.25
C ALA A 29 -2.63 -14.17 -22.94
N SER A 30 -1.95 -13.08 -22.60
CA SER A 30 -0.61 -12.83 -23.12
C SER A 30 0.33 -13.90 -22.60
N PRO A 31 1.16 -14.54 -23.44
CA PRO A 31 2.14 -15.50 -22.94
C PRO A 31 3.02 -14.79 -21.90
N GLN A 32 3.11 -15.38 -20.73
CA GLN A 32 3.86 -14.87 -19.59
C GLN A 32 5.33 -14.63 -20.01
N ARG A 33 5.79 -13.39 -19.91
CA ARG A 33 7.18 -13.07 -20.17
C ARG A 33 8.00 -13.56 -18.97
N SER A 34 9.11 -14.23 -19.20
CA SER A 34 10.01 -14.76 -18.16
C SER A 34 10.56 -13.70 -17.19
N THR A 35 10.34 -12.43 -17.49
CA THR A 35 10.75 -11.27 -16.69
C THR A 35 9.66 -10.70 -15.79
N ASP A 36 8.41 -11.18 -15.92
CA ASP A 36 7.31 -10.68 -15.10
C ASP A 36 7.45 -11.17 -13.66
N ILE A 37 7.16 -10.27 -12.70
CA ILE A 37 7.26 -10.58 -11.28
C ILE A 37 6.08 -11.42 -10.79
N LEU A 38 4.90 -11.27 -11.43
CA LEU A 38 3.72 -12.06 -11.14
C LEU A 38 3.67 -13.29 -12.05
N PRO A 39 3.79 -14.51 -11.52
CA PRO A 39 3.89 -15.75 -12.30
C PRO A 39 2.52 -16.34 -12.68
N PHE A 40 1.47 -15.52 -12.79
CA PHE A 40 0.10 -16.00 -13.01
C PHE A 40 -0.38 -15.73 -14.45
N ALA A 41 -1.15 -16.68 -14.98
CA ALA A 41 -1.98 -16.41 -16.14
C ALA A 41 -3.16 -15.54 -15.73
N VAL A 42 -3.41 -14.44 -16.44
CA VAL A 42 -4.40 -13.44 -16.09
C VAL A 42 -5.34 -13.21 -17.25
N THR A 43 -6.64 -13.16 -16.96
CA THR A 43 -7.65 -12.62 -17.85
C THR A 43 -7.98 -11.21 -17.41
N GLU A 44 -7.71 -10.23 -18.25
CA GLU A 44 -8.02 -8.82 -18.01
C GLU A 44 -8.92 -8.30 -19.13
N THR A 45 -10.01 -7.62 -18.75
CA THR A 45 -10.95 -7.02 -19.69
C THR A 45 -11.62 -5.80 -19.07
N THR A 46 -12.13 -4.92 -19.94
CA THR A 46 -13.00 -3.80 -19.52
C THR A 46 -14.38 -4.02 -20.12
N LEU A 47 -15.41 -4.04 -19.28
CA LEU A 47 -16.81 -4.19 -19.71
C LEU A 47 -17.28 -2.95 -20.50
N ALA A 48 -18.41 -3.07 -21.18
CA ALA A 48 -18.99 -1.98 -21.96
C ALA A 48 -19.32 -0.72 -21.13
N ASN A 49 -19.63 -0.90 -19.85
CA ASN A 49 -19.87 0.20 -18.88
C ASN A 49 -18.60 0.78 -18.27
N GLY A 50 -17.42 0.35 -18.73
CA GLY A 50 -16.15 0.85 -18.23
C GLY A 50 -15.59 0.09 -17.01
N LEU A 51 -16.29 -0.88 -16.41
CA LEU A 51 -15.77 -1.68 -15.29
C LEU A 51 -14.56 -2.50 -15.72
N ASN A 52 -13.44 -2.37 -15.01
CA ASN A 52 -12.27 -3.21 -15.22
C ASN A 52 -12.39 -4.53 -14.45
N VAL A 53 -12.02 -5.64 -15.09
CA VAL A 53 -12.11 -6.98 -14.52
C VAL A 53 -10.76 -7.68 -14.68
N ILE A 54 -10.24 -8.22 -13.57
CA ILE A 54 -8.99 -8.99 -13.53
C ILE A 54 -9.28 -10.35 -12.88
N ILE A 55 -9.04 -11.44 -13.59
CA ILE A 55 -9.28 -12.79 -13.10
C ILE A 55 -7.96 -13.56 -13.09
N VAL A 56 -7.61 -14.11 -11.93
CA VAL A 56 -6.33 -14.77 -11.70
C VAL A 56 -6.56 -16.18 -11.13
N PRO A 57 -6.56 -17.22 -11.95
CA PRO A 57 -6.53 -18.59 -11.45
C PRO A 57 -5.28 -18.82 -10.62
N THR A 58 -5.46 -19.34 -9.39
CA THR A 58 -4.36 -19.73 -8.50
C THR A 58 -4.34 -21.24 -8.31
N GLY A 59 -3.22 -21.79 -7.83
CA GLY A 59 -3.12 -23.22 -7.54
C GLY A 59 -3.73 -23.64 -6.20
N PHE A 60 -4.44 -22.76 -5.49
CA PHE A 60 -5.05 -23.06 -4.18
C PHE A 60 -6.48 -23.57 -4.38
N PRO A 61 -6.76 -24.85 -4.07
CA PRO A 61 -8.06 -25.44 -4.34
C PRO A 61 -9.14 -24.90 -3.38
N ASN A 62 -10.35 -24.81 -3.88
CA ASN A 62 -11.57 -24.48 -3.14
C ASN A 62 -11.62 -23.10 -2.47
N LEU A 63 -10.66 -22.21 -2.76
CA LEU A 63 -10.62 -20.84 -2.20
C LEU A 63 -10.70 -19.81 -3.29
N VAL A 64 -11.48 -18.76 -3.03
CA VAL A 64 -11.59 -17.58 -3.87
C VAL A 64 -11.44 -16.34 -3.00
N ALA A 65 -10.76 -15.34 -3.53
CA ALA A 65 -10.69 -13.99 -2.98
C ALA A 65 -11.18 -12.98 -4.02
N ILE A 66 -12.04 -12.08 -3.59
CA ILE A 66 -12.48 -10.91 -4.36
C ILE A 66 -11.82 -9.67 -3.76
N GLN A 67 -11.33 -8.78 -4.61
CA GLN A 67 -10.89 -7.43 -4.25
C GLN A 67 -11.57 -6.45 -5.19
N ILE A 68 -12.15 -5.40 -4.62
CA ILE A 68 -12.88 -4.37 -5.38
C ILE A 68 -12.32 -2.99 -5.01
N PRO A 69 -11.16 -2.61 -5.56
CA PRO A 69 -10.65 -1.26 -5.39
C PRO A 69 -11.46 -0.26 -6.23
N VAL A 70 -11.82 0.84 -5.58
CA VAL A 70 -12.43 2.03 -6.19
C VAL A 70 -11.39 3.14 -6.19
N GLN A 71 -11.22 3.86 -7.31
CA GLN A 71 -10.31 5.01 -7.42
C GLN A 71 -10.87 6.24 -6.69
N THR A 72 -11.21 6.03 -5.43
CA THR A 72 -11.81 7.03 -4.53
C THR A 72 -11.21 6.85 -3.15
N GLY A 73 -10.59 7.91 -2.66
CA GLY A 73 -10.01 8.01 -1.33
C GLY A 73 -10.15 9.43 -0.81
N SER A 74 -9.41 9.79 0.24
CA SER A 74 -9.44 11.16 0.78
C SER A 74 -8.98 12.21 -0.24
N ARG A 75 -8.20 11.81 -1.25
CA ARG A 75 -7.84 12.64 -2.41
C ARG A 75 -9.06 13.21 -3.14
N ASN A 76 -10.18 12.51 -3.15
CA ASN A 76 -11.39 12.88 -3.87
C ASN A 76 -12.30 13.84 -3.10
N GLU A 77 -11.94 14.20 -1.88
CA GLU A 77 -12.71 15.07 -0.99
C GLU A 77 -12.35 16.55 -1.22
N VAL A 78 -12.70 17.04 -2.41
CA VAL A 78 -12.25 18.36 -2.91
C VAL A 78 -13.10 19.53 -2.41
N GLU A 79 -14.25 19.29 -1.81
CA GLU A 79 -15.19 20.32 -1.38
C GLU A 79 -14.89 20.73 0.07
N PRO A 80 -14.72 22.03 0.35
CA PRO A 80 -14.47 22.50 1.72
C PRO A 80 -15.59 22.07 2.69
N GLY A 81 -15.21 21.61 3.86
CA GLY A 81 -16.15 21.14 4.88
C GLY A 81 -16.74 19.76 4.62
N LYS A 82 -16.11 18.96 3.73
CA LYS A 82 -16.62 17.67 3.23
C LYS A 82 -15.56 16.56 3.31
N THR A 83 -14.64 16.63 4.26
CA THR A 83 -13.61 15.59 4.41
C THR A 83 -14.11 14.40 5.25
N GLY A 84 -13.50 13.21 5.04
CA GLY A 84 -13.84 11.98 5.73
C GLY A 84 -14.92 11.12 5.05
N PHE A 85 -15.45 11.52 3.90
CA PHE A 85 -16.52 10.77 3.22
C PHE A 85 -16.04 9.50 2.53
N ALA A 86 -14.81 9.44 2.06
CA ALA A 86 -14.26 8.20 1.51
C ALA A 86 -14.22 7.10 2.59
N HIS A 87 -13.72 7.42 3.78
CA HIS A 87 -13.73 6.54 4.94
C HIS A 87 -15.14 6.25 5.44
N PHE A 88 -16.04 7.22 5.42
CA PHE A 88 -17.44 7.02 5.76
C PHE A 88 -18.10 5.95 4.88
N PHE A 89 -17.83 5.96 3.57
CA PHE A 89 -18.38 4.94 2.65
C PHE A 89 -17.74 3.57 2.85
N GLU A 90 -16.50 3.47 3.33
CA GLU A 90 -15.94 2.19 3.77
C GLU A 90 -16.88 1.51 4.77
N HIS A 91 -17.38 2.24 5.77
CA HIS A 91 -18.32 1.74 6.77
C HIS A 91 -19.72 1.53 6.22
N LEU A 92 -20.23 2.52 5.48
CA LEU A 92 -21.63 2.54 5.07
C LEU A 92 -21.98 1.43 4.08
N MET A 93 -21.03 1.00 3.25
CA MET A 93 -21.26 -0.07 2.28
C MET A 93 -21.73 -1.38 2.94
N PHE A 94 -21.34 -1.65 4.18
CA PHE A 94 -21.75 -2.84 4.94
C PHE A 94 -23.12 -2.69 5.64
N ARG A 95 -23.78 -1.53 5.49
CA ARG A 95 -25.12 -1.29 6.05
C ARG A 95 -26.24 -1.86 5.19
N GLY A 96 -25.89 -2.50 4.07
CA GLY A 96 -26.80 -3.24 3.23
C GLY A 96 -27.47 -2.42 2.14
N THR A 97 -28.35 -3.10 1.45
CA THR A 97 -29.14 -2.57 0.33
C THR A 97 -30.61 -2.92 0.52
N LYS A 98 -31.44 -2.46 -0.40
CA LYS A 98 -32.85 -2.87 -0.43
C LYS A 98 -33.02 -4.39 -0.60
N ASN A 99 -32.15 -5.04 -1.40
CA ASN A 99 -32.24 -6.47 -1.70
C ASN A 99 -31.50 -7.32 -0.65
N TYR A 100 -30.46 -6.75 -0.03
CA TYR A 100 -29.65 -7.39 1.01
C TYR A 100 -29.57 -6.48 2.25
N PRO A 101 -30.62 -6.50 3.10
CA PRO A 101 -30.56 -5.81 4.40
C PRO A 101 -29.40 -6.32 5.25
N PRO A 102 -28.95 -5.62 6.30
CA PRO A 102 -27.78 -5.97 7.09
C PRO A 102 -27.78 -7.39 7.66
N GLU A 103 -28.97 -7.88 8.08
CA GLU A 103 -29.13 -9.24 8.60
C GLU A 103 -28.92 -10.28 7.51
N ARG A 104 -29.45 -10.03 6.31
CA ARG A 104 -29.30 -10.94 5.17
C ARG A 104 -27.87 -10.96 4.66
N TYR A 105 -27.20 -9.79 4.61
CA TYR A 105 -25.78 -9.69 4.31
C TYR A 105 -24.97 -10.59 5.27
N ARG A 106 -25.15 -10.40 6.56
CA ARG A 106 -24.44 -11.17 7.60
C ARG A 106 -24.72 -12.66 7.51
N GLU A 107 -25.97 -13.06 7.26
CA GLU A 107 -26.32 -14.49 7.06
C GLU A 107 -25.53 -15.12 5.91
N ILE A 108 -25.45 -14.43 4.77
CA ILE A 108 -24.68 -14.89 3.60
C ILE A 108 -23.21 -15.05 3.95
N MET A 109 -22.58 -14.03 4.56
CA MET A 109 -21.18 -14.07 4.93
C MET A 109 -20.85 -15.19 5.91
N VAL A 110 -21.67 -15.39 6.94
CA VAL A 110 -21.50 -16.47 7.91
C VAL A 110 -21.65 -17.83 7.23
N LYS A 111 -22.65 -18.01 6.37
CA LYS A 111 -22.90 -19.26 5.67
C LYS A 111 -21.76 -19.61 4.71
N ALA A 112 -21.21 -18.63 4.01
CA ALA A 112 -20.06 -18.80 3.12
C ALA A 112 -18.74 -19.00 3.89
N GLY A 113 -18.72 -18.89 5.22
CA GLY A 113 -17.48 -18.85 5.99
C GLY A 113 -16.56 -17.72 5.56
N ALA A 114 -17.14 -16.66 5.01
CA ALA A 114 -16.38 -15.57 4.41
C ALA A 114 -15.70 -14.72 5.47
N ARG A 115 -14.51 -14.25 5.11
CA ARG A 115 -13.81 -13.18 5.83
C ARG A 115 -13.80 -11.96 4.91
N ASP A 116 -14.45 -10.90 5.35
CA ASP A 116 -14.58 -9.66 4.62
C ASP A 116 -14.10 -8.48 5.44
N ASN A 117 -13.67 -7.45 4.75
CA ASN A 117 -13.33 -6.14 5.31
C ASN A 117 -13.21 -5.11 4.19
N ALA A 118 -12.90 -3.87 4.57
CA ALA A 118 -12.52 -2.81 3.65
C ALA A 118 -11.37 -1.98 4.22
N SER A 119 -10.83 -1.09 3.42
CA SER A 119 -9.80 -0.14 3.84
C SER A 119 -9.81 1.08 2.95
N THR A 120 -9.65 2.26 3.53
CA THR A 120 -9.54 3.53 2.82
C THR A 120 -8.13 4.08 2.92
N GLY A 121 -7.55 4.39 1.76
CA GLY A 121 -6.30 5.13 1.63
C GLY A 121 -6.55 6.52 1.05
N ASP A 122 -5.46 7.21 0.76
CA ASP A 122 -5.55 8.53 0.16
C ASP A 122 -6.19 8.48 -1.24
N ASP A 123 -5.88 7.47 -2.03
CA ASP A 123 -6.27 7.39 -3.44
C ASP A 123 -7.34 6.35 -3.74
N PHE A 124 -7.49 5.35 -2.89
CA PHE A 124 -8.33 4.17 -3.16
C PHE A 124 -9.04 3.70 -1.90
N THR A 125 -10.31 3.31 -2.07
CA THR A 125 -11.03 2.49 -1.09
C THR A 125 -11.15 1.07 -1.64
N ARG A 126 -10.85 0.07 -0.83
CA ARG A 126 -10.84 -1.35 -1.22
C ARG A 126 -11.83 -2.13 -0.38
N TYR A 127 -12.68 -2.91 -1.04
CA TYR A 127 -13.59 -3.88 -0.43
C TYR A 127 -13.11 -5.27 -0.78
N TYR A 128 -13.07 -6.17 0.16
CA TYR A 128 -12.52 -7.51 -0.11
C TYR A 128 -13.17 -8.58 0.73
N ALA A 129 -13.19 -9.80 0.17
CA ALA A 129 -13.60 -11.00 0.87
C ALA A 129 -12.83 -12.22 0.38
N ALA A 130 -12.69 -13.21 1.25
CA ALA A 130 -12.22 -14.54 0.92
C ALA A 130 -13.22 -15.59 1.44
N PHE A 131 -13.53 -16.58 0.63
CA PHE A 131 -14.61 -17.55 0.86
C PHE A 131 -14.40 -18.84 0.05
N ALA A 132 -15.26 -19.82 0.27
CA ALA A 132 -15.27 -21.08 -0.48
C ALA A 132 -15.78 -20.85 -1.92
N LYS A 133 -15.21 -21.54 -2.91
CA LYS A 133 -15.49 -21.31 -4.34
C LYS A 133 -16.94 -21.53 -4.75
N GLU A 134 -17.66 -22.40 -4.03
CA GLU A 134 -19.08 -22.67 -4.28
C GLU A 134 -19.97 -21.45 -4.05
N ASP A 135 -19.52 -20.50 -3.24
CA ASP A 135 -20.27 -19.27 -2.94
C ASP A 135 -19.96 -18.11 -3.90
N LEU A 136 -19.08 -18.30 -4.91
CA LEU A 136 -18.58 -17.24 -5.78
C LEU A 136 -19.70 -16.45 -6.47
N GLU A 137 -20.69 -17.13 -7.05
CA GLU A 137 -21.79 -16.46 -7.74
C GLU A 137 -22.61 -15.58 -6.78
N GLN A 138 -22.93 -16.12 -5.59
CA GLN A 138 -23.66 -15.37 -4.58
C GLN A 138 -22.89 -14.15 -4.09
N MET A 139 -21.57 -14.27 -3.92
CA MET A 139 -20.72 -13.17 -3.48
C MET A 139 -20.59 -12.10 -4.57
N LEU A 140 -20.46 -12.49 -5.83
CA LEU A 140 -20.44 -11.54 -6.96
C LEU A 140 -21.78 -10.77 -7.07
N ALA A 141 -22.90 -11.45 -6.91
CA ALA A 141 -24.23 -10.82 -6.90
C ALA A 141 -24.42 -9.87 -5.71
N LEU A 142 -23.98 -10.28 -4.51
CA LEU A 142 -24.05 -9.49 -3.29
C LEU A 142 -23.27 -8.17 -3.43
N TYR A 143 -21.99 -8.26 -3.83
CA TYR A 143 -21.17 -7.06 -4.01
C TYR A 143 -21.68 -6.19 -5.16
N ALA A 144 -22.17 -6.78 -6.25
CA ALA A 144 -22.76 -6.02 -7.34
C ALA A 144 -23.96 -5.18 -6.87
N ASP A 145 -24.80 -5.76 -6.02
CA ASP A 145 -25.95 -5.05 -5.47
C ASP A 145 -25.53 -3.93 -4.48
N MET A 146 -24.48 -4.19 -3.67
CA MET A 146 -23.94 -3.17 -2.76
C MET A 146 -23.46 -1.93 -3.52
N PHE A 147 -22.77 -2.11 -4.64
CA PHE A 147 -22.23 -1.02 -5.45
C PHE A 147 -23.28 -0.30 -6.29
N GLN A 148 -24.38 -0.97 -6.67
CA GLN A 148 -25.40 -0.41 -7.55
C GLN A 148 -26.65 0.07 -6.81
N ASN A 149 -26.98 -0.52 -5.67
CA ASN A 149 -28.24 -0.35 -4.98
C ASN A 149 -28.08 0.00 -3.49
N LEU A 150 -26.94 0.59 -3.12
CA LEU A 150 -26.71 1.03 -1.74
C LEU A 150 -27.88 1.92 -1.28
N ALA A 151 -28.52 1.55 -0.18
CA ALA A 151 -29.67 2.27 0.35
C ALA A 151 -29.60 2.32 1.88
N TYR A 152 -29.59 3.51 2.40
CA TYR A 152 -29.56 3.77 3.83
C TYR A 152 -30.50 4.90 4.22
N PRO A 153 -31.27 4.76 5.30
CA PRO A 153 -32.06 5.85 5.83
C PRO A 153 -31.16 6.87 6.55
N GLU A 154 -31.65 8.10 6.68
CA GLU A 154 -30.94 9.19 7.36
C GLU A 154 -30.56 8.84 8.82
N ALA A 155 -31.36 8.03 9.50
CA ALA A 155 -31.07 7.58 10.86
C ALA A 155 -29.80 6.71 10.93
N ASP A 156 -29.63 5.80 9.97
CA ASP A 156 -28.45 4.93 9.88
C ASP A 156 -27.21 5.73 9.47
N PHE A 157 -27.36 6.66 8.53
CA PHE A 157 -26.32 7.62 8.17
C PHE A 157 -25.80 8.38 9.41
N LYS A 158 -26.71 8.98 10.20
CA LYS A 158 -26.32 9.72 11.41
C LYS A 158 -25.67 8.83 12.47
N THR A 159 -26.08 7.59 12.55
CA THR A 159 -25.48 6.62 13.47
C THR A 159 -24.06 6.29 13.06
N GLU A 160 -23.83 6.06 11.78
CA GLU A 160 -22.50 5.77 11.25
C GLU A 160 -21.57 6.99 11.33
N ALA A 161 -22.06 8.18 11.03
CA ALA A 161 -21.28 9.42 11.16
C ALA A 161 -20.77 9.64 12.60
N ARG A 162 -21.54 9.23 13.61
CA ARG A 162 -21.10 9.27 15.02
C ARG A 162 -20.06 8.18 15.32
N ALA A 163 -20.15 7.02 14.68
CA ALA A 163 -19.14 5.98 14.80
C ALA A 163 -17.79 6.45 14.23
N ILE A 164 -17.79 7.12 13.08
CA ILE A 164 -16.60 7.75 12.48
C ILE A 164 -15.99 8.79 13.43
N LEU A 165 -16.80 9.64 14.07
CA LEU A 165 -16.31 10.59 15.08
C LEU A 165 -15.67 9.86 16.27
N GLY A 166 -16.27 8.76 16.73
CA GLY A 166 -15.71 7.91 17.77
C GLY A 166 -14.35 7.33 17.39
N GLU A 167 -14.21 6.89 16.14
CA GLU A 167 -12.96 6.38 15.62
C GLU A 167 -11.91 7.48 15.43
N TYR A 168 -12.28 8.64 14.92
CA TYR A 168 -11.39 9.80 14.86
C TYR A 168 -10.81 10.12 16.24
N ASN A 169 -11.64 10.18 17.28
CA ASN A 169 -11.19 10.46 18.65
C ASN A 169 -10.23 9.37 19.17
N LYS A 170 -10.49 8.10 18.85
CA LYS A 170 -9.59 6.98 19.18
C LYS A 170 -8.24 7.12 18.46
N ASN A 171 -8.24 7.40 17.16
CA ASN A 171 -7.03 7.49 16.34
C ASN A 171 -6.22 8.74 16.70
N SER A 172 -6.88 9.88 16.98
CA SER A 172 -6.24 11.13 17.44
C SER A 172 -5.59 11.01 18.81
N ALA A 173 -5.88 9.95 19.58
CA ALA A 173 -5.18 9.64 20.83
C ALA A 173 -3.82 8.95 20.57
N ASN A 174 -3.50 8.57 19.33
CA ASN A 174 -2.19 8.07 18.95
C ASN A 174 -1.27 9.26 18.58
N PRO A 175 -0.13 9.45 19.28
CA PRO A 175 0.78 10.56 19.01
C PRO A 175 1.27 10.63 17.56
N LEU A 176 1.59 9.49 16.94
CA LEU A 176 2.12 9.46 15.58
C LEU A 176 1.05 9.84 14.55
N GLU A 177 -0.18 9.36 14.69
CA GLU A 177 -1.30 9.73 13.82
C GLU A 177 -1.58 11.23 13.87
N LYS A 178 -1.56 11.80 15.08
CA LYS A 178 -1.74 13.25 15.27
C LYS A 178 -0.58 14.05 14.68
N LEU A 179 0.63 13.55 14.77
CA LEU A 179 1.79 14.18 14.16
C LEU A 179 1.67 14.21 12.63
N PHE A 180 1.24 13.10 12.02
CA PHE A 180 1.00 13.04 10.57
C PHE A 180 -0.12 13.97 10.12
N GLU A 181 -1.22 14.03 10.85
CA GLU A 181 -2.31 14.98 10.55
C GLU A 181 -1.78 16.42 10.48
N VAL A 182 -1.04 16.85 11.50
CA VAL A 182 -0.48 18.22 11.56
C VAL A 182 0.60 18.43 10.50
N GLN A 183 1.46 17.44 10.25
CA GLN A 183 2.50 17.53 9.23
C GLN A 183 1.89 17.70 7.83
N ARG A 184 0.85 16.95 7.51
CA ARG A 184 0.15 17.04 6.22
C ARG A 184 -0.55 18.38 6.05
N ASP A 185 -1.24 18.87 7.09
CA ASP A 185 -1.91 20.19 7.07
C ASP A 185 -0.93 21.35 6.81
N HIS A 186 0.33 21.23 7.27
CA HIS A 186 1.39 22.20 7.01
C HIS A 186 2.06 22.01 5.64
N ALA A 187 2.15 20.77 5.16
CA ALA A 187 2.81 20.42 3.92
C ALA A 187 2.05 20.85 2.67
N PHE A 188 0.72 20.81 2.74
CA PHE A 188 -0.16 21.08 1.60
C PHE A 188 -1.03 22.28 1.86
N SER A 189 -1.20 23.12 0.84
CA SER A 189 -2.03 24.32 0.91
C SER A 189 -3.38 24.16 0.21
N THR A 190 -3.41 23.45 -0.90
CA THR A 190 -4.59 23.30 -1.76
C THR A 190 -4.95 21.86 -2.07
N HIS A 191 -3.96 20.98 -2.22
CA HIS A 191 -4.20 19.57 -2.51
C HIS A 191 -4.86 18.86 -1.33
N THR A 192 -5.76 17.94 -1.62
CA THR A 192 -6.52 17.18 -0.61
C THR A 192 -5.66 16.25 0.26
N TYR A 193 -4.40 15.95 -0.10
CA TYR A 193 -3.46 15.29 0.80
C TYR A 193 -3.13 16.10 2.06
N LYS A 194 -3.68 17.30 2.16
CA LYS A 194 -3.63 18.15 3.34
C LYS A 194 -4.26 17.49 4.58
N HIS A 195 -5.27 16.67 4.40
CA HIS A 195 -5.89 15.89 5.48
C HIS A 195 -5.60 14.40 5.34
N THR A 196 -5.78 13.67 6.42
CA THR A 196 -5.72 12.20 6.44
C THR A 196 -7.04 11.62 5.93
N THR A 197 -7.09 10.30 5.78
CA THR A 197 -8.33 9.57 5.44
C THR A 197 -9.45 9.78 6.46
N MET A 198 -9.11 10.15 7.71
CA MET A 198 -10.10 10.49 8.72
C MET A 198 -10.79 11.83 8.49
N GLY A 199 -10.20 12.71 7.66
CA GLY A 199 -10.69 14.08 7.47
C GLY A 199 -10.34 15.05 8.58
N PHE A 200 -10.81 16.30 8.49
CA PHE A 200 -10.67 17.29 9.55
C PHE A 200 -11.76 17.12 10.61
N ILE A 201 -11.39 17.27 11.88
CA ILE A 201 -12.34 17.09 13.01
C ILE A 201 -13.63 17.90 12.84
N LYS A 202 -13.55 19.15 12.39
CA LYS A 202 -14.73 20.00 12.18
C LYS A 202 -15.72 19.45 11.16
N ASP A 203 -15.18 18.83 10.09
CA ASP A 203 -15.99 18.24 9.04
C ASP A 203 -16.65 16.95 9.53
N ILE A 204 -15.91 16.17 10.34
CA ILE A 204 -16.42 14.93 10.95
C ILE A 204 -17.50 15.23 12.00
N GLU A 205 -17.35 16.29 12.79
CA GLU A 205 -18.38 16.76 13.73
C GLU A 205 -19.67 17.21 13.01
N ASP A 206 -19.55 17.83 11.83
CA ASP A 206 -20.67 18.27 11.01
C ASP A 206 -21.23 17.17 10.10
N MET A 207 -20.55 16.07 9.90
CA MET A 207 -20.94 14.98 9.01
C MET A 207 -22.39 14.50 9.23
N PRO A 208 -22.92 14.38 10.48
CA PRO A 208 -24.32 13.97 10.68
C PRO A 208 -25.37 14.86 10.01
N ASN A 209 -25.01 16.10 9.64
CA ASN A 209 -25.89 17.06 8.96
C ASN A 209 -25.79 16.99 7.43
N GLN A 210 -24.98 16.08 6.87
CA GLN A 210 -24.60 16.07 5.47
C GLN A 210 -25.16 14.87 4.68
N TYR A 211 -26.35 14.40 5.05
CA TYR A 211 -26.98 13.23 4.44
C TYR A 211 -27.17 13.35 2.92
N GLU A 212 -27.65 14.49 2.42
CA GLU A 212 -27.82 14.67 0.97
C GLU A 212 -26.47 14.75 0.23
N TYR A 213 -25.45 15.32 0.86
CA TYR A 213 -24.11 15.32 0.29
C TYR A 213 -23.54 13.91 0.17
N SER A 214 -23.80 13.02 1.13
CA SER A 214 -23.32 11.64 1.06
C SER A 214 -23.81 10.93 -0.20
N LYS A 215 -25.07 11.15 -0.61
CA LYS A 215 -25.61 10.58 -1.85
C LYS A 215 -24.89 11.14 -3.08
N ALA A 216 -24.68 12.47 -3.12
CA ALA A 216 -23.96 13.10 -4.22
C ALA A 216 -22.49 12.62 -4.31
N PHE A 217 -21.83 12.38 -3.18
CA PHE A 217 -20.48 11.81 -3.14
C PHE A 217 -20.45 10.39 -3.70
N PHE A 218 -21.40 9.54 -3.27
CA PHE A 218 -21.50 8.17 -3.77
C PHE A 218 -21.74 8.12 -5.27
N GLU A 219 -22.75 8.85 -5.77
CA GLU A 219 -23.08 8.91 -7.20
C GLU A 219 -21.92 9.40 -8.07
N ARG A 220 -21.08 10.28 -7.52
CA ARG A 220 -19.93 10.85 -8.24
C ARG A 220 -18.77 9.89 -8.32
N TRP A 221 -18.47 9.17 -7.26
CA TRP A 221 -17.21 8.48 -7.11
C TRP A 221 -17.30 6.95 -7.20
N TYR A 222 -18.46 6.36 -6.83
CA TYR A 222 -18.71 4.94 -6.91
C TYR A 222 -19.34 4.60 -8.26
N ARG A 223 -18.48 4.38 -9.25
CA ARG A 223 -18.87 4.22 -10.65
C ARG A 223 -18.01 3.14 -11.34
N PRO A 224 -18.52 2.50 -12.41
CA PRO A 224 -17.84 1.35 -13.02
C PRO A 224 -16.47 1.70 -13.60
N ASP A 225 -16.33 2.88 -14.22
CA ASP A 225 -15.06 3.33 -14.81
C ASP A 225 -14.00 3.76 -13.77
N TYR A 226 -14.36 3.81 -12.46
CA TYR A 226 -13.45 4.03 -11.33
C TYR A 226 -13.18 2.74 -10.54
N THR A 227 -13.85 1.65 -10.90
CA THR A 227 -13.82 0.40 -10.13
C THR A 227 -13.12 -0.71 -10.92
N THR A 228 -12.40 -1.54 -10.21
CA THR A 228 -11.82 -2.78 -10.72
C THR A 228 -12.35 -3.94 -9.89
N VAL A 229 -12.87 -4.99 -10.52
CA VAL A 229 -13.22 -6.25 -9.84
C VAL A 229 -12.09 -7.26 -10.09
N ILE A 230 -11.43 -7.67 -9.03
CA ILE A 230 -10.33 -8.64 -9.07
C ILE A 230 -10.83 -9.93 -8.42
N VAL A 231 -10.76 -11.04 -9.14
CA VAL A 231 -11.12 -12.37 -8.63
C VAL A 231 -9.91 -13.29 -8.75
N ALA A 232 -9.38 -13.74 -7.63
CA ALA A 232 -8.28 -14.69 -7.61
C ALA A 232 -8.71 -15.99 -6.92
N GLY A 233 -8.23 -17.16 -7.39
CA GLY A 233 -8.55 -18.40 -6.71
C GLY A 233 -8.68 -19.62 -7.61
N ASP A 234 -9.42 -20.61 -7.11
CA ASP A 234 -9.82 -21.82 -7.83
C ASP A 234 -11.01 -21.50 -8.74
N VAL A 235 -10.75 -20.85 -9.85
CA VAL A 235 -11.77 -20.30 -10.75
C VAL A 235 -11.51 -20.61 -12.22
N ASP A 236 -12.61 -20.70 -12.96
CA ASP A 236 -12.62 -20.73 -14.43
C ASP A 236 -12.85 -19.30 -14.93
N PRO A 237 -11.88 -18.68 -15.62
CA PRO A 237 -11.99 -17.27 -16.03
C PRO A 237 -13.20 -16.96 -16.91
N ALA A 238 -13.58 -17.86 -17.80
CA ALA A 238 -14.70 -17.63 -18.70
C ALA A 238 -16.04 -17.61 -17.94
N LYS A 239 -16.19 -18.51 -16.95
CA LYS A 239 -17.39 -18.54 -16.11
C LYS A 239 -17.47 -17.32 -15.20
N VAL A 240 -16.34 -16.93 -14.59
CA VAL A 240 -16.29 -15.74 -13.73
C VAL A 240 -16.62 -14.49 -14.52
N LEU A 241 -16.05 -14.34 -15.71
CA LEU A 241 -16.35 -13.19 -16.58
C LEU A 241 -17.84 -13.12 -16.90
N ALA A 242 -18.46 -14.24 -17.30
CA ALA A 242 -19.90 -14.28 -17.59
C ALA A 242 -20.77 -13.89 -16.39
N MET A 243 -20.41 -14.33 -15.16
CA MET A 243 -21.10 -13.90 -13.94
C MET A 243 -20.91 -12.40 -13.68
N ILE A 244 -19.71 -11.87 -13.86
CA ILE A 244 -19.45 -10.43 -13.67
C ILE A 244 -20.23 -9.63 -14.72
N GLU A 245 -20.26 -10.02 -15.97
CA GLU A 245 -21.08 -9.39 -17.00
C GLU A 245 -22.57 -9.40 -16.63
N GLN A 246 -23.08 -10.51 -16.11
CA GLN A 246 -24.46 -10.66 -15.68
C GLN A 246 -24.83 -9.71 -14.53
N TYR A 247 -24.01 -9.63 -13.48
CA TYR A 247 -24.36 -8.89 -12.27
C TYR A 247 -23.90 -7.43 -12.28
N TRP A 248 -22.78 -7.13 -12.96
CA TRP A 248 -22.15 -5.81 -12.94
C TRP A 248 -22.32 -5.04 -14.25
N GLY A 249 -22.65 -5.72 -15.36
CA GLY A 249 -22.74 -5.09 -16.68
C GLY A 249 -23.84 -4.04 -16.80
N GLY A 250 -24.87 -4.11 -15.95
CA GLY A 250 -25.95 -3.13 -15.88
C GLY A 250 -25.66 -1.89 -15.02
N TRP A 251 -24.53 -1.86 -14.32
CA TRP A 251 -24.14 -0.72 -13.50
C TRP A 251 -23.89 0.52 -14.37
N LYS A 252 -24.60 1.61 -14.07
CA LYS A 252 -24.57 2.84 -14.87
C LYS A 252 -23.45 3.76 -14.42
N ASP A 253 -22.98 4.60 -15.34
CA ASP A 253 -22.07 5.69 -15.03
C ASP A 253 -22.68 6.64 -14.00
N GLY A 254 -21.83 7.14 -13.10
CA GLY A 254 -22.21 8.12 -12.11
C GLY A 254 -22.20 9.57 -12.64
N ALA A 255 -22.33 10.51 -11.74
CA ALA A 255 -22.20 11.93 -12.04
C ALA A 255 -20.74 12.28 -12.48
N ALA A 256 -20.57 13.45 -13.11
CA ALA A 256 -19.24 13.90 -13.51
C ALA A 256 -18.29 14.03 -12.31
N SER A 257 -17.07 13.55 -12.47
CA SER A 257 -15.99 13.69 -11.47
C SER A 257 -15.54 15.15 -11.33
N MET A 258 -15.00 15.50 -10.15
CA MET A 258 -14.40 16.80 -9.90
C MET A 258 -12.89 16.75 -10.13
N GLN A 259 -12.29 17.87 -10.53
CA GLN A 259 -10.84 17.97 -10.65
C GLN A 259 -10.21 18.07 -9.26
N ILE A 260 -9.14 17.31 -9.05
CA ILE A 260 -8.32 17.40 -7.85
C ILE A 260 -7.44 18.67 -7.95
N PRO A 261 -7.43 19.53 -6.92
CA PRO A 261 -6.62 20.72 -6.92
C PRO A 261 -5.12 20.39 -7.01
N GLN A 262 -4.39 21.10 -7.86
CA GLN A 262 -2.93 20.96 -7.92
C GLN A 262 -2.27 21.71 -6.77
N GLU A 263 -1.31 21.05 -6.11
CA GLU A 263 -0.53 21.71 -5.07
C GLU A 263 0.54 22.61 -5.68
N PRO A 264 0.65 23.88 -5.26
CA PRO A 264 1.71 24.76 -5.72
C PRO A 264 3.10 24.31 -5.23
N ALA A 265 4.14 24.84 -5.85
CA ALA A 265 5.52 24.60 -5.43
C ALA A 265 5.73 24.97 -3.95
N PRO A 266 6.49 24.19 -3.19
CA PRO A 266 6.81 24.47 -1.79
C PRO A 266 7.53 25.83 -1.65
N LYS A 267 7.28 26.54 -0.54
CA LYS A 267 7.77 27.92 -0.34
C LYS A 267 9.02 28.02 0.53
N GLY A 268 9.49 26.93 1.12
CA GLY A 268 10.66 26.92 1.98
C GLY A 268 10.53 25.93 3.14
N ALA A 269 11.64 25.70 3.84
CA ALA A 269 11.68 24.79 4.98
C ALA A 269 10.73 25.23 6.10
N GLN A 270 10.04 24.27 6.68
CA GLN A 270 9.06 24.48 7.74
C GLN A 270 9.39 23.62 8.97
N TYR A 271 9.12 24.16 10.15
CA TYR A 271 9.12 23.43 11.42
C TYR A 271 7.77 23.57 12.10
N VAL A 272 7.25 22.47 12.59
CA VAL A 272 6.04 22.45 13.40
C VAL A 272 6.22 21.55 14.61
N HIS A 273 5.66 21.95 15.74
CA HIS A 273 5.67 21.18 16.99
C HIS A 273 4.26 20.97 17.51
N VAL A 274 3.95 19.73 17.86
CA VAL A 274 2.69 19.31 18.48
C VAL A 274 2.95 19.07 19.98
N PRO A 275 2.49 19.95 20.87
CA PRO A 275 2.55 19.68 22.30
C PRO A 275 1.58 18.54 22.66
N TRP A 276 2.06 17.53 23.37
CA TRP A 276 1.25 16.38 23.73
C TRP A 276 0.85 16.44 25.22
N PRO A 277 -0.45 16.19 25.53
CA PRO A 277 -0.96 16.46 26.88
C PRO A 277 -0.53 15.44 27.93
N SER A 278 -0.07 14.26 27.53
CA SER A 278 0.31 13.17 28.47
C SER A 278 1.73 12.67 28.20
N PRO A 279 2.39 12.04 29.18
CA PRO A 279 3.73 11.49 28.99
C PRO A 279 3.80 10.56 27.80
N THR A 280 4.72 10.86 26.87
CA THR A 280 5.02 10.04 25.70
C THR A 280 6.47 10.24 25.28
N LEU A 281 7.03 9.24 24.59
CA LEU A 281 8.33 9.42 23.95
C LEU A 281 8.20 10.40 22.78
N PRO A 282 9.17 11.30 22.61
CA PRO A 282 9.16 12.26 21.52
C PRO A 282 9.18 11.61 20.14
N TRP A 283 8.44 12.17 19.22
CA TRP A 283 8.52 11.86 17.81
C TRP A 283 9.18 13.00 17.03
N VAL A 284 10.00 12.63 16.08
CA VAL A 284 10.63 13.52 15.11
C VAL A 284 10.38 12.96 13.72
N THR A 285 9.82 13.77 12.84
CA THR A 285 9.71 13.43 11.40
C THR A 285 10.43 14.46 10.56
N VAL A 286 11.10 14.00 9.52
CA VAL A 286 11.74 14.83 8.49
C VAL A 286 11.13 14.41 7.15
N ALA A 287 10.44 15.31 6.50
CA ALA A 287 9.71 15.01 5.27
C ALA A 287 10.05 15.97 4.14
N PHE A 288 9.84 15.47 2.92
CA PHE A 288 10.03 16.21 1.67
C PHE A 288 8.91 15.85 0.69
N ARG A 289 8.62 16.73 -0.27
CA ARG A 289 7.71 16.41 -1.37
C ARG A 289 8.31 15.26 -2.20
N ALA A 290 7.58 14.14 -2.28
CA ALA A 290 7.95 12.96 -3.04
C ALA A 290 7.46 13.02 -4.50
N PRO A 291 7.98 12.18 -5.40
CA PRO A 291 7.37 11.98 -6.70
C PRO A 291 6.01 11.30 -6.59
N ALA A 292 5.14 11.54 -7.57
CA ALA A 292 3.95 10.73 -7.77
C ALA A 292 4.34 9.28 -8.16
N PHE A 293 3.44 8.34 -7.90
CA PHE A 293 3.60 6.97 -8.38
C PHE A 293 3.75 6.93 -9.90
N SER A 294 4.72 6.19 -10.37
CA SER A 294 4.90 5.88 -11.78
C SER A 294 5.43 4.46 -11.95
N GLU A 295 4.73 3.67 -12.75
CA GLU A 295 5.17 2.32 -13.11
C GLU A 295 6.22 2.31 -14.23
N THR A 296 6.42 3.45 -14.91
CA THR A 296 7.34 3.59 -16.04
C THR A 296 8.48 4.57 -15.79
N GLY A 297 8.24 5.61 -14.96
CA GLY A 297 9.26 6.57 -14.54
C GLY A 297 10.13 6.00 -13.43
N LYS A 298 11.41 6.42 -13.39
CA LYS A 298 12.37 5.92 -12.42
C LYS A 298 12.27 6.58 -11.04
N ASP A 299 11.73 7.79 -10.96
CA ASP A 299 11.82 8.63 -9.75
C ASP A 299 11.19 7.97 -8.53
N TYR A 300 9.96 7.44 -8.68
CA TYR A 300 9.29 6.73 -7.59
C TYR A 300 10.09 5.53 -7.11
N ALA A 301 10.49 4.65 -8.05
CA ALA A 301 11.24 3.45 -7.72
C ALA A 301 12.64 3.77 -7.15
N ALA A 302 13.28 4.84 -7.61
CA ALA A 302 14.56 5.29 -7.08
C ALA A 302 14.42 5.82 -5.66
N MET A 303 13.38 6.61 -5.35
CA MET A 303 13.12 7.11 -4.00
C MET A 303 12.73 5.97 -3.04
N ASP A 304 12.05 4.93 -3.51
CA ASP A 304 11.76 3.74 -2.73
C ASP A 304 13.05 2.97 -2.36
N MET A 305 13.98 2.83 -3.31
CA MET A 305 15.30 2.26 -3.03
C MET A 305 16.12 3.16 -2.08
N VAL A 306 16.01 4.48 -2.18
CA VAL A 306 16.64 5.42 -1.22
C VAL A 306 16.07 5.21 0.19
N ALA A 307 14.73 5.06 0.33
CA ALA A 307 14.11 4.76 1.62
C ALA A 307 14.69 3.48 2.24
N THR A 308 14.74 2.41 1.45
CA THR A 308 15.27 1.10 1.89
C THR A 308 16.74 1.17 2.28
N LEU A 309 17.59 1.74 1.43
CA LEU A 309 19.05 1.67 1.60
C LEU A 309 19.59 2.61 2.68
N TYR A 310 18.99 3.79 2.84
CA TYR A 310 19.50 4.79 3.76
C TYR A 310 18.80 4.81 5.12
N PHE A 311 17.59 4.25 5.22
CA PHE A 311 16.75 4.35 6.41
C PHE A 311 16.11 3.03 6.86
N GLY A 312 16.22 1.94 6.07
CA GLY A 312 15.74 0.61 6.44
C GLY A 312 16.54 -0.02 7.58
N ASP A 313 16.08 -1.16 8.08
CA ASP A 313 16.61 -1.87 9.26
C ASP A 313 18.08 -2.30 9.14
N THR A 314 18.59 -2.40 7.92
CA THR A 314 19.99 -2.74 7.63
C THR A 314 20.87 -1.53 7.33
N SER A 315 20.31 -0.31 7.37
CA SER A 315 21.04 0.92 7.11
C SER A 315 22.01 1.27 8.24
N ASP A 316 23.06 2.02 7.90
CA ASP A 316 24.00 2.52 8.91
C ASP A 316 23.32 3.46 9.92
N LEU A 317 22.34 4.24 9.49
CA LEU A 317 21.57 5.10 10.39
C LEU A 317 20.80 4.29 11.43
N TYR A 318 20.10 3.23 11.00
CA TYR A 318 19.37 2.34 11.89
C TYR A 318 20.32 1.63 12.87
N THR A 319 21.38 1.03 12.34
CA THR A 319 22.40 0.35 13.15
C THR A 319 22.96 1.27 14.23
N ARG A 320 23.25 2.52 13.89
CA ARG A 320 23.81 3.48 14.85
C ARG A 320 22.78 3.95 15.87
N LEU A 321 21.65 4.50 15.43
CA LEU A 321 20.68 5.15 16.34
C LEU A 321 19.87 4.14 17.16
N VAL A 322 19.52 2.99 16.56
CA VAL A 322 18.64 2.00 17.22
C VAL A 322 19.45 0.94 17.95
N VAL A 323 20.49 0.38 17.32
CA VAL A 323 21.23 -0.77 17.86
C VAL A 323 22.36 -0.32 18.79
N GLN A 324 23.26 0.56 18.31
CA GLN A 324 24.49 0.93 19.03
C GLN A 324 24.26 2.00 20.11
N GLU A 325 23.72 3.15 19.71
CA GLU A 325 23.50 4.28 20.63
C GLU A 325 22.21 4.14 21.44
N GLN A 326 21.25 3.36 20.96
CA GLN A 326 19.96 3.13 21.58
C GLN A 326 19.17 4.43 21.91
N LYS A 327 19.37 5.47 21.12
CA LYS A 327 18.68 6.76 21.27
C LYS A 327 17.27 6.76 20.65
N VAL A 328 17.02 5.83 19.74
CA VAL A 328 15.78 5.64 18.99
C VAL A 328 15.31 4.20 19.22
N ASP A 329 14.02 3.98 19.32
CA ASP A 329 13.43 2.63 19.36
C ASP A 329 12.53 2.33 18.17
N VAL A 330 12.14 3.34 17.42
CA VAL A 330 11.46 3.21 16.12
C VAL A 330 12.11 4.15 15.12
N LEU A 331 12.61 3.64 14.03
CA LEU A 331 13.07 4.39 12.86
C LEU A 331 12.41 3.79 11.62
N PHE A 332 11.83 4.62 10.78
CA PHE A 332 11.23 4.18 9.52
C PHE A 332 11.39 5.26 8.44
N ALA A 333 11.29 4.86 7.19
CA ALA A 333 11.05 5.77 6.07
C ALA A 333 9.85 5.28 5.28
N ASP A 334 9.04 6.23 4.82
CA ASP A 334 7.87 6.00 3.99
C ASP A 334 8.00 6.80 2.69
N ASN A 335 7.91 6.10 1.55
CA ASN A 335 7.81 6.69 0.22
C ASN A 335 6.47 6.27 -0.37
N PRO A 336 5.38 6.99 -0.09
CA PRO A 336 4.05 6.56 -0.47
C PRO A 336 3.88 6.57 -1.98
N GLY A 337 3.29 5.49 -2.50
CA GLY A 337 2.92 5.37 -3.91
C GLY A 337 1.62 6.10 -4.22
N ASN A 338 1.53 7.39 -3.96
CA ASN A 338 0.32 8.16 -4.22
C ASN A 338 0.19 8.56 -5.69
N VAL A 339 -1.06 8.75 -6.14
CA VAL A 339 -1.37 9.20 -7.53
C VAL A 339 -0.79 10.57 -7.83
N ASP A 340 -0.79 11.46 -6.84
CA ASP A 340 -0.16 12.79 -6.92
C ASP A 340 1.06 12.86 -5.98
N PRO A 341 1.94 13.85 -6.15
CA PRO A 341 3.10 14.04 -5.28
C PRO A 341 2.71 14.18 -3.80
N ALA A 342 3.14 13.21 -2.97
CA ALA A 342 2.88 13.18 -1.53
C ALA A 342 4.15 13.51 -0.72
N LEU A 343 4.30 12.96 0.49
CA LEU A 343 5.47 13.21 1.33
C LEU A 343 6.33 11.95 1.45
N PHE A 344 7.60 12.05 1.10
CA PHE A 344 8.62 11.14 1.61
C PHE A 344 8.90 11.51 3.05
N THR A 345 8.74 10.60 3.99
CA THR A 345 8.87 10.88 5.42
C THR A 345 9.84 9.92 6.08
N VAL A 346 10.83 10.44 6.80
CA VAL A 346 11.63 9.68 7.76
C VAL A 346 11.13 10.01 9.15
N GLY A 347 10.73 8.98 9.92
CA GLY A 347 10.20 9.13 11.27
C GLY A 347 11.04 8.39 12.30
N ALA A 348 11.26 9.01 13.47
CA ALA A 348 11.97 8.43 14.58
C ALA A 348 11.23 8.68 15.90
N ARG A 349 11.09 7.63 16.73
CA ARG A 349 10.67 7.76 18.12
C ARG A 349 11.91 7.79 18.99
N VAL A 350 12.12 8.92 19.66
CA VAL A 350 13.34 9.22 20.39
C VAL A 350 13.14 8.87 21.88
N LYS A 351 14.11 8.18 22.49
CA LYS A 351 13.97 7.73 23.88
C LYS A 351 14.09 8.85 24.92
N LYS A 352 14.78 9.97 24.58
CA LYS A 352 14.96 11.11 25.46
C LYS A 352 14.76 12.42 24.72
N ALA A 353 14.03 13.36 25.30
CA ALA A 353 13.72 14.65 24.67
C ALA A 353 14.99 15.43 24.28
N GLU A 354 16.04 15.36 25.06
CA GLU A 354 17.34 16.02 24.81
C GLU A 354 18.03 15.53 23.55
N ASP A 355 17.79 14.29 23.12
CA ASP A 355 18.39 13.69 21.92
C ASP A 355 17.62 14.05 20.62
N ALA A 356 16.45 14.66 20.68
CA ALA A 356 15.61 14.91 19.53
C ALA A 356 16.30 15.73 18.41
N ALA A 357 17.02 16.79 18.80
CA ALA A 357 17.76 17.60 17.83
C ALA A 357 18.92 16.81 17.19
N TYR A 358 19.63 16.00 17.98
CA TYR A 358 20.69 15.12 17.50
C TYR A 358 20.13 14.11 16.48
N VAL A 359 19.02 13.45 16.77
CA VAL A 359 18.38 12.46 15.88
C VAL A 359 17.95 13.12 14.57
N ARG A 360 17.31 14.31 14.63
CA ARG A 360 17.02 15.09 13.43
C ARG A 360 18.28 15.35 12.59
N ASP A 361 19.37 15.78 13.24
CA ASP A 361 20.63 16.11 12.55
C ASP A 361 21.25 14.88 11.88
N GLU A 362 21.17 13.70 12.50
CA GLU A 362 21.67 12.46 11.91
C GLU A 362 20.83 11.98 10.72
N ILE A 363 19.49 12.17 10.76
CA ILE A 363 18.62 11.98 9.60
C ILE A 363 19.04 12.95 8.48
N MET A 364 19.23 14.23 8.78
CA MET A 364 19.63 15.24 7.80
C MET A 364 21.02 14.95 7.18
N LYS A 365 21.97 14.45 7.97
CA LYS A 365 23.29 14.01 7.46
C LYS A 365 23.19 12.82 6.49
N THR A 366 22.27 11.90 6.76
CA THR A 366 21.98 10.76 5.90
C THR A 366 21.32 11.20 4.59
N ILE A 367 20.38 12.15 4.65
CA ILE A 367 19.79 12.79 3.48
C ILE A 367 20.86 13.53 2.65
N ALA A 368 21.75 14.27 3.31
CA ALA A 368 22.86 14.94 2.63
C ALA A 368 23.80 13.92 1.92
N ALA A 369 24.06 12.76 2.54
CA ALA A 369 24.84 11.70 1.93
C ALA A 369 24.20 11.14 0.66
N ALA A 370 22.88 10.89 0.69
CA ALA A 370 22.13 10.42 -0.49
C ALA A 370 22.19 11.40 -1.67
N ARG A 371 22.37 12.71 -1.41
CA ARG A 371 22.45 13.76 -2.43
C ARG A 371 23.84 13.98 -3.01
N VAL A 372 24.91 13.52 -2.37
CA VAL A 372 26.27 13.86 -2.78
C VAL A 372 27.02 12.72 -3.44
N ALA A 373 26.72 11.46 -3.09
CA ALA A 373 27.42 10.29 -3.60
C ALA A 373 26.44 9.19 -4.04
N ALA A 374 26.77 8.54 -5.16
CA ALA A 374 26.02 7.38 -5.61
C ALA A 374 26.29 6.19 -4.68
N VAL A 375 25.28 5.34 -4.48
CA VAL A 375 25.42 4.09 -3.73
C VAL A 375 26.37 3.13 -4.46
N PRO A 376 27.10 2.26 -3.75
CA PRO A 376 27.88 1.22 -4.41
C PRO A 376 26.96 0.30 -5.26
N ALA A 377 27.39 -0.01 -6.49
CA ALA A 377 26.55 -0.79 -7.42
C ALA A 377 26.14 -2.16 -6.85
N ARG A 378 27.01 -2.79 -6.05
CA ARG A 378 26.68 -4.06 -5.38
C ARG A 378 25.54 -3.88 -4.37
N VAL A 379 25.59 -2.84 -3.55
CA VAL A 379 24.55 -2.56 -2.53
C VAL A 379 23.18 -2.39 -3.20
N LEU A 380 23.11 -1.65 -4.31
CA LEU A 380 21.88 -1.53 -5.08
C LEU A 380 21.43 -2.88 -5.66
N GLN A 381 22.35 -3.69 -6.17
CA GLN A 381 22.01 -5.01 -6.72
C GLN A 381 21.46 -5.94 -5.64
N ASP A 382 22.04 -5.93 -4.45
CA ASP A 382 21.56 -6.71 -3.31
C ASP A 382 20.14 -6.25 -2.90
N ALA A 383 19.89 -4.94 -2.81
CA ALA A 383 18.57 -4.39 -2.51
C ALA A 383 17.50 -4.75 -3.56
N LYS A 384 17.82 -4.71 -4.85
CA LYS A 384 16.91 -5.17 -5.92
C LYS A 384 16.57 -6.64 -5.78
N SER A 385 17.57 -7.48 -5.50
CA SER A 385 17.36 -8.91 -5.27
C SER A 385 16.44 -9.13 -4.07
N ASN A 386 16.70 -8.45 -2.96
CA ASN A 386 15.86 -8.50 -1.78
C ASN A 386 14.42 -8.08 -2.07
N ALA A 387 14.20 -6.97 -2.78
CA ALA A 387 12.88 -6.51 -3.17
C ALA A 387 12.12 -7.59 -3.96
N ARG A 388 12.74 -8.25 -4.94
CA ARG A 388 12.14 -9.34 -5.71
C ARG A 388 11.78 -10.55 -4.84
N TYR A 389 12.71 -11.02 -3.99
CA TYR A 389 12.46 -12.17 -3.13
C TYR A 389 11.44 -11.88 -2.05
N SER A 390 11.47 -10.69 -1.46
CA SER A 390 10.47 -10.24 -0.49
C SER A 390 9.09 -10.18 -1.13
N PHE A 391 8.99 -9.65 -2.34
CA PHE A 391 7.74 -9.67 -3.10
C PHE A 391 7.24 -11.09 -3.37
N ALA A 392 8.12 -11.98 -3.85
CA ALA A 392 7.73 -13.36 -4.13
C ALA A 392 7.17 -14.07 -2.88
N ARG A 393 7.67 -13.75 -1.68
CA ARG A 393 7.15 -14.29 -0.41
C ARG A 393 5.76 -13.80 -0.07
N THR A 394 5.31 -12.67 -0.61
CA THR A 394 3.94 -12.19 -0.37
C THR A 394 2.89 -12.97 -1.16
N LEU A 395 3.28 -13.77 -2.14
CA LEU A 395 2.38 -14.52 -3.00
C LEU A 395 2.06 -15.93 -2.44
N ASP A 396 1.83 -16.05 -1.14
CA ASP A 396 1.74 -17.34 -0.41
C ASP A 396 0.30 -17.85 -0.24
N SER A 397 -0.69 -17.06 -0.61
CA SER A 397 -2.11 -17.43 -0.53
C SER A 397 -2.95 -16.69 -1.56
N THR A 398 -4.13 -17.23 -1.87
CA THR A 398 -5.10 -16.59 -2.76
C THR A 398 -5.44 -15.17 -2.33
N GLU A 399 -5.67 -14.96 -1.04
CA GLU A 399 -6.00 -13.65 -0.47
C GLU A 399 -4.86 -12.64 -0.67
N ARG A 400 -3.61 -13.05 -0.42
CA ARG A 400 -2.44 -12.18 -0.58
C ARG A 400 -2.15 -11.87 -2.03
N ILE A 401 -2.31 -12.84 -2.93
CA ILE A 401 -2.19 -12.62 -4.38
C ILE A 401 -3.19 -11.56 -4.82
N ALA A 402 -4.47 -11.71 -4.44
CA ALA A 402 -5.51 -10.73 -4.75
C ALA A 402 -5.21 -9.35 -4.17
N ALA A 403 -4.76 -9.30 -2.90
CA ALA A 403 -4.41 -8.05 -2.22
C ALA A 403 -3.24 -7.32 -2.88
N VAL A 404 -2.18 -8.05 -3.29
CA VAL A 404 -1.05 -7.49 -4.03
C VAL A 404 -1.52 -6.88 -5.35
N ILE A 405 -2.32 -7.60 -6.11
CA ILE A 405 -2.86 -7.07 -7.38
C ILE A 405 -3.70 -5.83 -7.11
N SER A 406 -4.56 -5.86 -6.10
CA SER A 406 -5.40 -4.73 -5.68
C SER A 406 -4.60 -3.50 -5.24
N SER A 407 -3.35 -3.67 -4.80
CA SER A 407 -2.50 -2.55 -4.39
C SER A 407 -1.90 -1.79 -5.56
N TYR A 408 -1.75 -2.41 -6.73
CA TYR A 408 -1.09 -1.80 -7.89
C TYR A 408 -2.02 -1.60 -9.10
N ALA A 409 -2.93 -2.54 -9.35
CA ALA A 409 -3.82 -2.45 -10.50
C ALA A 409 -4.61 -1.14 -10.59
N PRO A 410 -5.12 -0.55 -9.48
CA PRO A 410 -5.96 0.65 -9.56
C PRO A 410 -5.28 1.85 -10.19
N TYR A 411 -3.95 1.99 -10.11
CA TYR A 411 -3.24 3.15 -10.68
C TYR A 411 -3.44 3.29 -12.19
N ARG A 412 -3.45 2.17 -12.92
CA ARG A 412 -3.64 2.14 -14.37
C ARG A 412 -4.79 1.25 -14.79
N ARG A 413 -5.54 0.73 -13.83
CA ARG A 413 -6.60 -0.25 -14.04
C ARG A 413 -6.09 -1.45 -14.84
N SER A 414 -4.89 -1.91 -14.49
CA SER A 414 -4.20 -2.99 -15.19
C SER A 414 -3.36 -3.85 -14.26
N PHE A 415 -3.45 -5.14 -14.47
CA PHE A 415 -2.56 -6.13 -13.88
C PHE A 415 -1.08 -5.87 -14.22
N GLN A 416 -0.80 -5.30 -15.41
CA GLN A 416 0.56 -5.06 -15.85
C GLN A 416 1.29 -3.95 -15.09
N THR A 417 0.58 -3.14 -14.30
CA THR A 417 1.17 -2.04 -13.52
C THR A 417 2.36 -2.52 -12.69
N ILE A 418 2.18 -3.60 -11.93
CA ILE A 418 3.25 -4.12 -11.06
C ILE A 418 4.40 -4.76 -11.86
N ASN A 419 4.10 -5.50 -12.91
CA ASN A 419 5.14 -6.08 -13.76
C ASN A 419 6.02 -5.00 -14.40
N THR A 420 5.39 -3.90 -14.84
CA THR A 420 6.09 -2.74 -15.40
C THR A 420 6.95 -2.06 -14.35
N LEU A 421 6.42 -1.83 -13.16
CA LEU A 421 7.18 -1.24 -12.04
C LEU A 421 8.42 -2.07 -11.68
N TYR A 422 8.30 -3.40 -11.60
CA TYR A 422 9.45 -4.26 -11.27
C TYR A 422 10.51 -4.27 -12.36
N ARG A 423 10.14 -4.10 -13.64
CA ARG A 423 11.11 -3.87 -14.72
C ARG A 423 11.84 -2.52 -14.54
N VAL A 424 11.17 -1.50 -14.01
CA VAL A 424 11.83 -0.24 -13.66
C VAL A 424 12.82 -0.43 -12.51
N TYR A 425 12.44 -1.13 -11.43
CA TYR A 425 13.38 -1.47 -10.34
C TYR A 425 14.63 -2.17 -10.88
N ASP A 426 14.48 -3.18 -11.75
CA ASP A 426 15.60 -3.90 -12.36
C ASP A 426 16.52 -2.98 -13.17
N SER A 427 15.99 -1.95 -13.80
CA SER A 427 16.72 -0.99 -14.64
C SER A 427 17.44 0.11 -13.88
N LEU A 428 17.17 0.30 -12.57
CA LEU A 428 17.78 1.37 -11.78
C LEU A 428 19.29 1.26 -11.73
N THR A 429 19.95 2.40 -11.74
CA THR A 429 21.40 2.55 -11.55
C THR A 429 21.69 3.36 -10.30
N PRO A 430 22.90 3.31 -9.73
CA PRO A 430 23.30 4.21 -8.65
C PRO A 430 23.10 5.70 -8.96
N ASP A 431 23.29 6.09 -10.22
CA ASP A 431 23.10 7.48 -10.66
C ASP A 431 21.62 7.88 -10.68
N ASP A 432 20.70 6.95 -10.97
CA ASP A 432 19.26 7.21 -10.89
C ASP A 432 18.84 7.57 -9.46
N LEU A 433 19.36 6.83 -8.46
CA LEU A 433 19.10 7.11 -7.04
C LEU A 433 19.64 8.47 -6.62
N LEU A 434 20.88 8.76 -7.03
CA LEU A 434 21.53 10.06 -6.76
C LEU A 434 20.76 11.22 -7.40
N ALA A 435 20.31 11.05 -8.63
CA ALA A 435 19.52 12.05 -9.34
C ALA A 435 18.17 12.30 -8.66
N ALA A 436 17.46 11.24 -8.27
CA ALA A 436 16.20 11.33 -7.54
C ALA A 436 16.39 12.00 -6.16
N ALA A 437 17.39 11.58 -5.38
CA ALA A 437 17.68 12.22 -4.09
C ALA A 437 17.97 13.72 -4.23
N ARG A 438 18.67 14.14 -5.28
CA ARG A 438 18.92 15.57 -5.57
C ARG A 438 17.66 16.33 -5.97
N ALA A 439 16.79 15.70 -6.73
CA ALA A 439 15.56 16.31 -7.22
C ALA A 439 14.51 16.51 -6.11
N TYR A 440 14.37 15.53 -5.21
CA TYR A 440 13.27 15.52 -4.25
C TYR A 440 13.68 15.98 -2.84
N PHE A 441 14.89 15.72 -2.38
CA PHE A 441 15.36 16.27 -1.11
C PHE A 441 15.85 17.69 -1.29
N THR A 442 14.95 18.66 -1.15
CA THR A 442 15.25 20.09 -1.37
C THR A 442 14.88 20.92 -0.15
N ASP A 443 15.63 21.99 0.13
CA ASP A 443 15.31 22.92 1.22
C ASP A 443 13.92 23.52 1.08
N ALA A 444 13.46 23.72 -0.16
CA ALA A 444 12.14 24.29 -0.43
C ALA A 444 10.98 23.41 0.06
N SER A 445 11.15 22.09 0.05
CA SER A 445 10.12 21.11 0.44
C SER A 445 10.34 20.45 1.81
N LEU A 446 11.40 20.84 2.53
CA LEU A 446 11.71 20.29 3.85
C LEU A 446 10.64 20.67 4.88
N ILE A 447 10.11 19.67 5.57
CA ILE A 447 9.23 19.84 6.72
C ILE A 447 9.75 18.97 7.85
N VAL A 448 10.07 19.60 8.98
CA VAL A 448 10.35 18.87 10.21
C VAL A 448 9.18 19.05 11.15
N ALA A 449 8.57 17.94 11.53
CA ALA A 449 7.50 17.94 12.52
C ALA A 449 7.93 17.16 13.76
N THR A 450 7.53 17.64 14.93
CA THR A 450 7.84 17.01 16.21
C THR A 450 6.61 16.93 17.09
N LEU A 451 6.58 15.92 17.95
CA LEU A 451 5.57 15.79 18.98
C LEU A 451 6.25 15.36 20.29
N SER A 452 5.95 16.02 21.40
CA SER A 452 6.45 15.63 22.72
C SER A 452 5.58 16.16 23.84
N HIS A 453 5.62 15.48 24.99
CA HIS A 453 5.09 15.98 26.25
C HIS A 453 6.10 16.94 26.91
N ASP A 454 7.34 16.50 27.00
CA ASP A 454 8.40 17.31 27.58
C ASP A 454 8.97 18.32 26.58
N PRO A 455 9.51 19.45 27.03
CA PRO A 455 10.13 20.44 26.16
C PRO A 455 11.31 19.85 25.38
N LEU A 456 11.37 20.15 24.09
CA LEU A 456 12.49 19.78 23.22
C LEU A 456 13.57 20.86 23.23
N PRO A 457 14.85 20.51 22.93
CA PRO A 457 15.91 21.51 22.74
C PRO A 457 15.52 22.57 21.69
N ALA A 458 15.70 23.83 21.98
CA ALA A 458 15.35 24.94 21.07
C ALA A 458 16.08 24.86 19.70
N SER A 459 17.20 24.15 19.64
CA SER A 459 17.95 23.90 18.41
C SER A 459 17.17 23.05 17.38
N ILE A 460 16.18 22.28 17.80
CA ILE A 460 15.40 21.41 16.88
C ILE A 460 14.64 22.22 15.84
N ALA A 461 14.21 23.43 16.18
CA ALA A 461 13.50 24.33 15.28
C ALA A 461 14.43 25.06 14.27
N LYS A 462 15.74 24.98 14.46
CA LYS A 462 16.72 25.59 13.54
C LYS A 462 17.04 24.60 12.43
N LEU A 463 16.45 24.80 11.27
CA LEU A 463 16.64 23.94 10.11
C LEU A 463 17.87 24.41 9.31
N PRO A 464 18.98 23.64 9.26
CA PRO A 464 20.13 23.98 8.43
C PRO A 464 19.78 23.77 6.95
N ALA A 465 20.29 24.61 6.08
CA ALA A 465 20.23 24.34 4.64
C ALA A 465 20.98 23.04 4.33
N LEU A 466 20.41 22.19 3.49
CA LEU A 466 20.99 20.89 3.13
C LEU A 466 22.45 20.98 2.62
N ALA A 467 22.76 22.05 1.90
CA ALA A 467 24.12 22.32 1.42
C ALA A 467 25.14 22.58 2.54
N SER A 468 24.70 22.97 3.75
CA SER A 468 25.55 23.21 4.92
C SER A 468 25.69 21.98 5.83
N VAL A 469 24.91 20.94 5.58
CA VAL A 469 24.92 19.70 6.38
C VAL A 469 26.07 18.81 5.91
N ALA A 470 27.01 18.51 6.79
CA ALA A 470 28.07 17.55 6.49
C ALA A 470 27.48 16.15 6.26
N PRO A 471 27.71 15.51 5.11
CA PRO A 471 27.14 14.21 4.82
C PRO A 471 27.70 13.11 5.73
N SER A 472 26.88 12.13 6.12
CA SER A 472 27.34 10.87 6.70
C SER A 472 28.05 10.02 5.62
N GLN A 473 28.67 8.91 6.04
CA GLN A 473 29.33 7.96 5.13
C GLN A 473 28.69 6.57 5.23
N PRO A 474 27.45 6.41 4.76
CA PRO A 474 26.61 5.27 5.07
C PRO A 474 27.10 3.92 4.47
N PHE A 475 28.01 3.92 3.54
CA PHE A 475 28.52 2.69 2.90
C PHE A 475 30.04 2.57 3.02
N ALA A 476 30.64 3.28 3.98
CA ALA A 476 32.06 3.13 4.25
C ALA A 476 32.35 1.72 4.77
N PRO A 477 33.46 1.06 4.33
CA PRO A 477 33.86 -0.19 4.93
C PRO A 477 34.04 0.00 6.44
N ALA A 478 33.50 -0.92 7.24
CA ALA A 478 33.73 -0.90 8.68
C ALA A 478 35.25 -0.85 8.93
N ALA A 479 35.70 0.12 9.73
CA ALA A 479 37.13 0.28 10.03
C ALA A 479 37.64 -1.01 10.67
N GLY A 480 38.49 -1.76 9.92
CA GLY A 480 39.05 -3.04 10.37
C GLY A 480 38.50 -4.30 9.69
N ALA A 481 37.49 -4.21 8.86
CA ALA A 481 37.09 -5.32 8.02
C ALA A 481 38.02 -5.41 6.80
N ALA A 482 39.14 -6.10 6.93
CA ALA A 482 39.79 -6.66 5.76
C ALA A 482 38.75 -7.50 5.02
N ALA A 483 38.62 -7.29 3.69
CA ALA A 483 37.74 -8.07 2.87
C ALA A 483 37.93 -9.55 3.19
N ALA A 484 37.00 -10.13 3.93
CA ALA A 484 36.99 -11.57 4.11
C ALA A 484 36.95 -12.18 2.70
N PRO A 485 37.79 -13.14 2.36
CA PRO A 485 37.67 -13.87 1.10
C PRO A 485 36.23 -14.41 1.04
N PRO A 486 35.62 -14.50 -0.16
CA PRO A 486 34.29 -15.04 -0.29
C PRO A 486 34.21 -16.33 0.50
N ALA A 487 33.35 -16.37 1.51
CA ALA A 487 33.18 -17.53 2.36
C ALA A 487 32.96 -18.72 1.42
N ALA A 488 33.87 -19.67 1.40
CA ALA A 488 33.65 -20.95 0.75
C ALA A 488 32.33 -21.45 1.30
N ALA A 489 31.42 -21.87 0.43
CA ALA A 489 30.10 -22.41 0.83
C ALA A 489 30.36 -23.36 2.01
N PRO A 490 29.66 -23.19 3.16
CA PRO A 490 29.97 -24.00 4.33
C PRO A 490 29.88 -25.47 3.92
N VAL A 491 31.01 -26.15 3.95
CA VAL A 491 31.03 -27.60 3.85
C VAL A 491 30.26 -28.06 5.07
N LEU A 492 29.02 -28.50 4.86
CA LEU A 492 28.23 -29.14 5.88
C LEU A 492 29.10 -30.29 6.43
N ALA A 493 29.71 -30.07 7.58
CA ALA A 493 30.33 -31.13 8.30
C ALA A 493 29.28 -32.22 8.48
N THR A 494 29.57 -33.42 8.00
CA THR A 494 28.69 -34.58 8.22
C THR A 494 28.55 -34.74 9.72
N ALA A 495 27.42 -34.25 10.25
CA ALA A 495 27.05 -34.48 11.64
C ALA A 495 26.97 -35.99 11.85
N PRO A 496 27.44 -36.52 13.01
CA PRO A 496 27.23 -37.92 13.34
C PRO A 496 25.74 -38.21 13.24
N ALA A 497 25.36 -39.37 12.69
CA ALA A 497 23.99 -39.79 12.47
C ALA A 497 23.19 -39.72 13.79
N SER A 498 22.62 -38.60 14.07
CA SER A 498 21.59 -38.43 15.11
C SER A 498 20.27 -39.01 14.58
N ALA A 499 19.41 -39.46 15.46
CA ALA A 499 18.10 -39.99 15.11
C ALA A 499 17.46 -39.08 14.05
N ALA A 500 17.05 -39.66 12.92
CA ALA A 500 16.49 -38.89 11.81
C ALA A 500 15.30 -38.07 12.32
N LEU A 501 15.38 -36.74 12.18
CA LEU A 501 14.25 -35.89 12.53
C LEU A 501 13.06 -36.28 11.65
N PRO A 502 11.84 -36.39 12.20
CA PRO A 502 10.67 -36.61 11.39
C PRO A 502 10.46 -35.40 10.46
N VAL A 503 10.49 -35.66 9.15
CA VAL A 503 10.33 -34.61 8.12
C VAL A 503 8.96 -34.81 7.47
N VAL A 504 8.13 -33.75 7.50
CA VAL A 504 6.88 -33.70 6.75
C VAL A 504 7.10 -32.77 5.55
N ILE A 505 6.92 -33.33 4.34
CA ILE A 505 7.03 -32.56 3.10
C ILE A 505 5.64 -32.30 2.57
N GLN A 506 5.24 -31.04 2.53
CA GLN A 506 4.01 -30.58 1.89
C GLN A 506 4.37 -29.91 0.56
N LYS A 507 3.86 -30.46 -0.55
CA LYS A 507 4.03 -29.82 -1.86
C LYS A 507 3.18 -28.57 -1.94
N SER A 508 3.76 -27.49 -2.48
CA SER A 508 3.07 -26.22 -2.76
C SER A 508 3.22 -25.89 -4.24
N PRO A 509 2.19 -25.27 -4.89
CA PRO A 509 2.31 -24.74 -6.24
C PRO A 509 3.17 -23.49 -6.33
N LEU A 510 3.54 -22.91 -5.18
CA LEU A 510 4.31 -21.68 -5.11
C LEU A 510 5.80 -21.94 -5.33
N PRO A 511 6.53 -21.02 -5.97
CA PRO A 511 7.99 -21.09 -6.12
C PRO A 511 8.71 -20.71 -4.82
N GLN A 512 8.28 -21.27 -3.68
CA GLN A 512 8.77 -20.94 -2.35
C GLN A 512 9.11 -22.20 -1.58
N LEU A 513 10.13 -22.13 -0.75
CA LEU A 513 10.48 -23.14 0.24
C LEU A 513 10.21 -22.59 1.65
N ASN A 514 9.21 -23.16 2.33
CA ASN A 514 8.93 -22.84 3.72
C ASN A 514 9.46 -23.96 4.62
N ILE A 515 10.37 -23.62 5.52
CA ILE A 515 10.91 -24.54 6.51
C ILE A 515 10.37 -24.17 7.88
N LYS A 516 9.65 -25.12 8.53
CA LYS A 516 9.17 -24.97 9.91
C LYS A 516 9.87 -25.98 10.79
N LEU A 517 10.53 -25.50 11.84
CA LEU A 517 11.08 -26.35 12.91
C LEU A 517 10.12 -26.34 14.08
N GLN A 518 9.64 -27.52 14.45
CA GLN A 518 8.73 -27.68 15.58
C GLN A 518 9.46 -28.40 16.71
N PHE A 519 9.44 -27.78 17.89
CA PHE A 519 10.01 -28.35 19.11
C PHE A 519 8.87 -28.80 20.04
N LEU A 520 9.07 -29.92 20.70
CA LEU A 520 8.17 -30.39 21.77
C LEU A 520 8.49 -29.65 23.08
N ALA A 521 8.47 -28.32 23.01
CA ALA A 521 8.72 -27.44 24.13
C ALA A 521 7.76 -26.23 24.03
N GLY A 522 7.22 -25.80 25.15
CA GLY A 522 6.32 -24.68 25.24
C GLY A 522 6.16 -24.25 26.70
N SER A 523 5.30 -23.26 26.93
CA SER A 523 5.09 -22.68 28.28
C SER A 523 4.70 -23.68 29.35
N ALA A 524 4.08 -24.82 28.98
CA ALA A 524 3.79 -25.90 29.91
C ALA A 524 5.04 -26.59 30.49
N GLY A 525 6.20 -26.42 29.84
CA GLY A 525 7.50 -26.93 30.30
C GLY A 525 8.36 -25.88 31.02
N ASP A 526 7.86 -24.66 31.18
CA ASP A 526 8.61 -23.62 31.88
C ASP A 526 8.76 -23.98 33.37
N PRO A 527 9.96 -23.84 33.95
CA PRO A 527 10.16 -24.04 35.38
C PRO A 527 9.39 -23.01 36.19
N ALA A 528 8.92 -23.40 37.37
CA ALA A 528 8.24 -22.49 38.31
C ALA A 528 9.09 -21.25 38.60
N GLY A 529 8.51 -20.05 38.51
CA GLY A 529 9.18 -18.77 38.63
C GLY A 529 10.00 -18.33 37.41
N LYS A 530 9.87 -19.06 36.29
CA LYS A 530 10.47 -18.74 34.99
C LYS A 530 9.45 -18.84 33.84
N GLU A 531 8.22 -18.48 34.13
CA GLU A 531 7.13 -18.45 33.17
C GLU A 531 7.49 -17.51 31.99
N GLY A 532 7.31 -17.96 30.77
CA GLY A 532 7.72 -17.26 29.57
C GLY A 532 9.11 -17.64 29.03
N LEU A 533 9.83 -18.55 29.69
CA LEU A 533 11.17 -18.97 29.25
C LEU A 533 11.14 -19.63 27.85
N ALA A 534 10.15 -20.46 27.56
CA ALA A 534 10.01 -21.08 26.24
C ALA A 534 9.75 -20.03 25.15
N THR A 535 8.93 -19.03 25.42
CA THR A 535 8.66 -17.92 24.49
C THR A 535 9.93 -17.08 24.24
N LEU A 536 10.67 -16.75 25.30
CA LEU A 536 11.93 -16.03 25.21
C LEU A 536 12.97 -16.82 24.41
N ALA A 537 13.11 -18.12 24.70
CA ALA A 537 14.04 -19.01 23.98
C ALA A 537 13.71 -19.09 22.48
N ALA A 538 12.42 -19.21 22.12
CA ALA A 538 11.97 -19.19 20.73
C ALA A 538 12.31 -17.87 20.02
N ALA A 539 12.04 -16.75 20.68
CA ALA A 539 12.38 -15.42 20.16
C ALA A 539 13.89 -15.24 19.97
N MET A 540 14.68 -15.73 20.93
CA MET A 540 16.15 -15.68 20.83
C MET A 540 16.70 -16.56 19.70
N ILE A 541 16.15 -17.75 19.50
CA ILE A 541 16.55 -18.64 18.38
C ILE A 541 16.25 -17.96 17.04
N ALA A 542 15.15 -17.26 16.94
CA ALA A 542 14.75 -16.58 15.70
C ALA A 542 15.53 -15.28 15.42
N ASN A 543 15.99 -14.59 16.47
CA ASN A 543 16.52 -13.23 16.35
C ASN A 543 17.95 -13.04 16.89
N ALA A 544 18.56 -14.05 17.47
CA ALA A 544 19.92 -13.97 17.98
C ALA A 544 20.95 -14.53 16.97
N GLY A 545 22.20 -14.16 17.19
CA GLY A 545 23.30 -14.73 16.43
C GLY A 545 23.55 -16.20 16.74
N SER A 546 24.43 -16.83 15.98
CA SER A 546 24.93 -18.17 16.19
C SER A 546 26.39 -18.15 16.71
N LYS A 547 26.94 -19.34 17.00
CA LYS A 547 28.38 -19.44 17.31
C LYS A 547 29.29 -19.01 16.14
N ALA A 548 28.78 -19.08 14.91
CA ALA A 548 29.55 -18.83 13.70
C ALA A 548 29.25 -17.46 13.07
N MET A 549 28.09 -16.87 13.38
CA MET A 549 27.66 -15.63 12.76
C MET A 549 26.98 -14.73 13.81
N THR A 550 27.30 -13.47 13.79
CA THR A 550 26.59 -12.43 14.53
C THR A 550 25.19 -12.20 13.94
N VAL A 551 24.31 -11.53 14.67
CA VAL A 551 22.96 -11.14 14.16
C VAL A 551 23.09 -10.32 12.88
N ASP A 552 24.02 -9.37 12.84
CA ASP A 552 24.28 -8.52 11.68
C ASP A 552 24.74 -9.32 10.44
N GLU A 553 25.62 -10.30 10.64
CA GLU A 553 26.06 -11.20 9.56
C GLU A 553 24.93 -12.10 9.06
N ILE A 554 24.06 -12.61 9.96
CA ILE A 554 22.89 -13.40 9.59
C ILE A 554 21.92 -12.52 8.78
N ASN A 555 21.61 -11.33 9.28
CA ASN A 555 20.72 -10.41 8.59
C ASN A 555 21.27 -10.04 7.20
N LYS A 556 22.55 -9.73 7.09
CA LYS A 556 23.19 -9.46 5.78
C LYS A 556 23.20 -10.67 4.85
N ALA A 557 23.30 -11.89 5.38
CA ALA A 557 23.25 -13.11 4.57
C ALA A 557 21.83 -13.46 4.10
N LEU A 558 20.83 -13.05 4.85
CA LEU A 558 19.41 -13.22 4.50
C LEU A 558 18.89 -12.12 3.56
N TYR A 559 19.63 -11.03 3.43
CA TYR A 559 19.33 -9.88 2.59
C TYR A 559 19.92 -10.07 1.20
#